data_17c8075b1eee8d6e381a891f1c953d55
#
_entry.id   17c8075b1eee8d6e381a891f1c953d55
#
_cell.length_a   1.000
_cell.length_b   1.000
_cell.length_c   1.000
_cell.angle_alpha   90.00
_cell.angle_beta   90.00
_cell.angle_gamma   90.00
#
_symmetry.space_group_name_H-M   'P 1'
#
loop_
_entity.id
_entity.type
_entity.pdbx_description
1 polymer ?
#
loop_
_entity_poly.entity_id
_entity_poly.type
_entity_poly.pdbx_seq_one_letter_code
_entity_poly.pdbx_strand_id
1 'polypeptide(L)' 'MAIELSDELIKLEEKAWAEIQAKELTVETAIAVQAAVTAHAEATEQSRYDVEMALKKHVRNPEPPTAD' A
#
# COMPACT_ATOMS: atom_id res chain seq x y z
N MET A 1 -12.10 12.45 5.38
CA MET A 1 -12.05 12.27 3.95
C MET A 1 -11.20 11.07 3.58
N ALA A 2 -11.68 10.27 2.65
CA ALA A 2 -10.98 9.02 2.32
C ALA A 2 -9.84 9.28 1.34
N ILE A 3 -8.77 8.53 1.49
CA ILE A 3 -7.67 8.54 0.55
C ILE A 3 -8.02 7.60 -0.59
N GLU A 4 -7.92 8.09 -1.81
CA GLU A 4 -8.17 7.25 -2.97
C GLU A 4 -6.98 6.36 -3.24
N LEU A 5 -7.26 5.08 -3.47
CA LEU A 5 -6.23 4.11 -3.82
C LEU A 5 -6.65 3.43 -5.11
N SER A 6 -5.69 3.21 -6.01
CA SER A 6 -5.98 2.51 -7.25
C SER A 6 -5.88 1.01 -7.03
N ASP A 7 -6.57 0.25 -7.88
CA ASP A 7 -6.50 -1.20 -7.81
C ASP A 7 -5.08 -1.69 -8.01
N GLU A 8 -4.34 -1.08 -8.91
CA GLU A 8 -2.96 -1.47 -9.16
C GLU A 8 -2.11 -1.28 -7.93
N LEU A 9 -2.31 -0.16 -7.24
CA LEU A 9 -1.56 0.15 -6.04
C LEU A 9 -1.88 -0.88 -4.95
N ILE A 10 -3.15 -1.20 -4.79
CA ILE A 10 -3.57 -2.17 -3.79
C ILE A 10 -2.95 -3.54 -4.11
N LYS A 11 -2.97 -3.94 -5.37
CA LYS A 11 -2.40 -5.22 -5.76
C LYS A 11 -0.90 -5.29 -5.51
N LEU A 12 -0.19 -4.20 -5.78
CA LEU A 12 1.23 -4.16 -5.50
C LEU A 12 1.52 -4.28 -4.02
N GLU A 13 0.75 -3.60 -3.20
CA GLU A 13 0.94 -3.70 -1.77
C GLU A 13 0.58 -5.10 -1.27
N GLU A 14 -0.46 -5.70 -1.82
CA GLU A 14 -0.81 -7.07 -1.46
C GLU A 14 0.31 -8.03 -1.78
N LYS A 15 0.91 -7.85 -2.96
CA LYS A 15 2.04 -8.69 -3.35
C LYS A 15 3.21 -8.50 -2.40
N ALA A 16 3.53 -7.25 -2.09
CA ALA A 16 4.63 -6.97 -1.17
C ALA A 16 4.36 -7.56 0.21
N TRP A 17 3.13 -7.44 0.68
CA TRP A 17 2.78 -7.97 1.99
C TRP A 17 2.90 -9.49 2.02
N ALA A 18 2.45 -10.15 0.95
CA ALA A 18 2.57 -11.60 0.87
C ALA A 18 4.04 -12.02 0.88
N GLU A 19 4.89 -11.29 0.16
CA GLU A 19 6.32 -11.58 0.15
C GLU A 19 6.94 -11.35 1.52
N ILE A 20 6.52 -10.30 2.22
CA ILE A 20 7.01 -10.03 3.56
C ILE A 20 6.64 -11.18 4.49
N GLN A 21 5.39 -11.64 4.40
CA GLN A 21 4.95 -12.73 5.26
C GLN A 21 5.68 -14.03 4.94
N ALA A 22 6.05 -14.21 3.69
CA ALA A 22 6.83 -15.37 3.27
C ALA A 22 8.32 -15.16 3.51
N LYS A 23 8.73 -13.97 3.97
CA LYS A 23 10.13 -13.61 4.18
C LYS A 23 10.91 -13.64 2.89
N GLU A 24 10.26 -13.23 1.80
CA GLU A 24 10.85 -13.27 0.47
C GLU A 24 10.66 -11.94 -0.27
N LEU A 25 10.55 -10.85 0.46
CA LEU A 25 10.39 -9.55 -0.19
C LEU A 25 11.60 -9.24 -1.05
N THR A 26 11.37 -8.98 -2.33
CA THR A 26 12.45 -8.66 -3.25
C THR A 26 12.64 -7.16 -3.35
N VAL A 27 13.85 -6.77 -3.77
CA VAL A 27 14.15 -5.36 -4.00
C VAL A 27 13.25 -4.82 -5.11
N GLU A 28 13.01 -5.63 -6.14
CA GLU A 28 12.16 -5.23 -7.25
C GLU A 28 10.76 -4.88 -6.80
N THR A 29 10.18 -5.73 -5.95
CA THR A 29 8.84 -5.45 -5.44
C THR A 29 8.82 -4.20 -4.58
N ALA A 30 9.82 -4.03 -3.73
CA ALA A 30 9.89 -2.86 -2.87
C ALA A 30 9.99 -1.57 -3.70
N ILE A 31 10.82 -1.60 -4.74
CA ILE A 31 10.98 -0.44 -5.61
C ILE A 31 9.67 -0.16 -6.36
N ALA A 32 9.02 -1.21 -6.84
CA ALA A 32 7.77 -1.05 -7.56
C ALA A 32 6.70 -0.40 -6.69
N VAL A 33 6.59 -0.83 -5.43
CA VAL A 33 5.62 -0.24 -4.51
C VAL A 33 5.96 1.22 -4.26
N GLN A 34 7.21 1.52 -4.00
CA GLN A 34 7.61 2.89 -3.73
C GLN A 34 7.34 3.80 -4.91
N ALA A 35 7.66 3.33 -6.11
CA ALA A 35 7.43 4.12 -7.31
C ALA A 35 5.94 4.34 -7.54
N ALA A 36 5.14 3.30 -7.33
CA ALA A 36 3.71 3.40 -7.52
C ALA A 36 3.08 4.36 -6.52
N VAL A 37 3.52 4.30 -5.26
CA VAL A 37 3.01 5.20 -4.22
C VAL A 37 3.35 6.64 -4.57
N THR A 38 4.60 6.86 -4.98
CA THR A 38 5.03 8.22 -5.33
C THR A 38 4.22 8.77 -6.49
N ALA A 39 4.05 7.96 -7.54
CA ALA A 39 3.30 8.40 -8.71
C ALA A 39 1.84 8.67 -8.36
N HIS A 40 1.24 7.80 -7.56
CA HIS A 40 -0.15 7.97 -7.16
C HIS A 40 -0.33 9.23 -6.32
N ALA A 41 0.58 9.44 -5.37
CA ALA A 41 0.50 10.62 -4.52
C ALA A 41 0.62 11.89 -5.32
N GLU A 42 1.52 11.92 -6.29
CA GLU A 42 1.67 13.10 -7.14
C GLU A 42 0.46 13.32 -8.03
N ALA A 43 -0.08 12.25 -8.59
CA ALA A 43 -1.23 12.36 -9.48
C ALA A 43 -2.48 12.81 -8.75
N THR A 44 -2.62 12.47 -7.49
CA THR A 44 -3.79 12.82 -6.70
C THR A 44 -3.53 13.97 -5.74
N GLU A 45 -2.33 14.53 -5.76
CA GLU A 45 -1.94 15.65 -4.91
C GLU A 45 -2.09 15.32 -3.44
N GLN A 46 -1.71 14.11 -3.09
CA GLN A 46 -1.73 13.64 -1.72
C GLN A 46 -0.31 13.43 -1.21
N SER A 47 -0.15 13.41 0.10
CA SER A 47 1.13 13.12 0.70
C SER A 47 1.48 11.65 0.50
N ARG A 48 2.75 11.37 0.14
CA ARG A 48 3.21 9.99 0.07
C ARG A 48 2.95 9.25 1.37
N TYR A 49 3.20 9.93 2.47
CA TYR A 49 2.99 9.33 3.79
C TYR A 49 1.54 8.91 3.96
N ASP A 50 0.61 9.80 3.59
CA ASP A 50 -0.82 9.51 3.74
C ASP A 50 -1.22 8.34 2.86
N VAL A 51 -0.70 8.30 1.63
CA VAL A 51 -1.01 7.20 0.71
C VAL A 51 -0.46 5.89 1.28
N GLU A 52 0.78 5.90 1.76
CA GLU A 52 1.37 4.69 2.32
C GLU A 52 0.60 4.19 3.53
N MET A 53 0.21 5.09 4.41
CA MET A 53 -0.51 4.69 5.60
C MET A 53 -1.88 4.10 5.26
N ALA A 54 -2.59 4.75 4.34
CA ALA A 54 -3.89 4.25 3.92
C ALA A 54 -3.76 2.89 3.25
N LEU A 55 -2.73 2.72 2.44
CA LEU A 55 -2.50 1.48 1.73
C LEU A 55 -2.19 0.34 2.70
N LYS A 56 -1.30 0.59 3.65
CA LYS A 56 -0.97 -0.42 4.65
C LYS A 56 -2.17 -0.79 5.49
N LYS A 57 -2.97 0.19 5.85
CA LYS A 57 -4.16 -0.07 6.64
C LYS A 57 -5.15 -0.93 5.85
N HIS A 58 -5.26 -0.65 4.58
CA HIS A 58 -6.19 -1.40 3.71
C HIS A 58 -5.76 -2.86 3.54
N VAL A 59 -4.46 -3.08 3.40
CA VAL A 59 -3.94 -4.41 3.07
C VAL A 59 -3.54 -5.20 4.29
N ARG A 60 -2.86 -4.56 5.24
CA ARG A 60 -2.23 -5.29 6.35
C ARG A 60 -3.12 -5.38 7.58
N ASN A 61 -4.13 -4.51 7.66
CA ASN A 61 -5.06 -4.51 8.78
C ASN A 61 -6.45 -4.74 8.29
N PRO A 62 -6.71 -5.87 7.75
CA PRO A 62 -8.03 -6.10 7.22
C PRO A 62 -9.08 -6.17 8.28
N GLU A 63 -8.77 -6.23 9.49
CA GLU A 63 -9.66 -6.36 10.45
C GLU A 63 -10.25 -5.62 11.13
N PRO A 64 -10.75 -5.61 11.36
CA PRO A 64 -11.31 -5.26 11.98
C PRO A 64 -11.79 -5.28 13.07
N PRO A 65 -11.82 -5.40 13.54
CA PRO A 65 -12.36 -5.48 14.32
C PRO A 65 -13.09 -4.97 15.15
N THR A 66 -13.03 -5.00 15.44
CA THR A 66 -13.54 -4.73 16.12
C THR A 66 -14.04 -4.23 16.71
N ALA A 67 -14.12 -4.23 17.04
CA ALA A 67 -14.45 -3.84 17.54
C ALA A 67 -14.82 -3.40 18.20
N ASP A 68 -14.91 -3.44 18.44
CA ASP A 68 -15.11 -3.02 19.03
C ASP A 68 -15.39 -2.77 19.42
#